data_71f7377c5fa45571e54bc4b39d726498
#
_entry.id   71f7377c5fa45571e54bc4b39d726498
#
_cell.length_a   1.000
_cell.length_b   1.000
_cell.length_c   1.000
_cell.angle_alpha   90.00
_cell.angle_beta   90.00
_cell.angle_gamma   90.00
#
_symmetry.space_group_name_H-M   'P 1'
#
loop_
_entity.id
_entity.type
_entity.pdbx_description
1 polymer ?
#
loop_
_entity_poly.entity_id
_entity_poly.type
_entity_poly.pdbx_seq_one_letter_code
_entity_poly.pdbx_strand_id
1 'polypeptide(L)'
;LGIDIGYIDLVILLGSPKSVTRALQRVGRSGHKLHDTIKGRVVVTDQDDLVECAVMLRSALQHKLEKLHIPKNCLDVLAQQIFGIVLDGPIYADDLYELVTRSYNFAELSREHFDKVLEYLAGEYTDLEDRHVYAKIYYDKETGQIRARGRLARVLYMTNVGTIPDESYIIVKAGNKRIGQIEEGFLEMLRKHDTFVLGGETYKFKFSRGMTIQVESADEERATVPSWFSEMLPLSFELALDIQEFRSALYELFARGASPDEIKEYIRSELQLDARGVESLYRYFAEQHRYSRLPHRRKLLIEFYHEGPKTIVIFHALFGRRVNDALSRALAYLIARREDKDIEIAVTDHGFYLAYEGSVRVMEAFDLLKERDLREVLRDALRDTEILKRRFRHCATRALMILRSYKGRRKSVGRQQLKASILQSAVERMDEYFPILTETYREVMEDAMDIENAQRVIDEIRSGQIELEGFVSPSPSPFALHIVMHARSDIIKVEDRQQFLQRMYERLQLTQGAGTIRQGRAKGGEE
;
A
#
# COMPACT_ATOMS: atom_id res chain seq x y z
N LEU A 1 16.68 -14.94 -0.59
CA LEU A 1 15.80 -16.06 -0.93
C LEU A 1 16.18 -16.54 -2.34
N GLY A 2 16.47 -17.78 -2.54
CA GLY A 2 17.06 -18.37 -3.77
C GLY A 2 18.28 -19.22 -3.46
N ILE A 3 18.62 -19.34 -2.18
CA ILE A 3 19.64 -20.26 -1.73
C ILE A 3 19.00 -21.66 -1.66
N ASP A 4 19.57 -22.60 -2.38
CA ASP A 4 19.21 -24.01 -2.26
C ASP A 4 19.82 -24.57 -0.97
N ILE A 5 18.97 -24.77 0.04
CA ILE A 5 19.37 -25.41 1.30
C ILE A 5 18.89 -26.85 1.21
N GLY A 6 19.78 -27.76 0.89
CA GLY A 6 19.48 -29.12 0.48
C GLY A 6 18.73 -30.05 1.47
N TYR A 7 18.48 -29.64 2.74
CA TYR A 7 17.84 -30.47 3.76
C TYR A 7 17.05 -29.63 4.75
N ILE A 8 15.81 -29.28 4.39
CA ILE A 8 14.84 -28.65 5.31
C ILE A 8 13.70 -29.64 5.53
N ASP A 9 13.54 -30.14 6.76
CA ASP A 9 12.45 -31.04 7.12
C ASP A 9 11.15 -30.30 7.45
N LEU A 10 11.25 -29.08 7.97
CA LEU A 10 10.13 -28.29 8.43
C LEU A 10 10.39 -26.79 8.25
N VAL A 11 9.42 -26.08 7.68
CA VAL A 11 9.41 -24.62 7.64
C VAL A 11 8.45 -24.09 8.69
N ILE A 12 8.92 -23.17 9.54
CA ILE A 12 8.10 -22.46 10.52
C ILE A 12 7.98 -21.01 10.07
N LEU A 13 6.75 -20.55 9.86
CA LEU A 13 6.42 -19.15 9.54
C LEU A 13 5.94 -18.46 10.82
N LEU A 14 6.50 -17.29 11.14
CA LEU A 14 6.04 -16.45 12.21
C LEU A 14 5.15 -15.34 11.63
N GLY A 15 3.87 -15.31 12.01
CA GLY A 15 2.86 -14.43 11.45
C GLY A 15 2.37 -14.84 10.06
N SER A 16 1.40 -14.11 9.54
CA SER A 16 0.79 -14.35 8.23
C SER A 16 1.75 -13.99 7.09
N PRO A 17 1.95 -14.87 6.10
CA PRO A 17 2.67 -14.54 4.85
C PRO A 17 1.83 -13.66 3.91
N LYS A 18 0.58 -13.36 4.26
CA LYS A 18 -0.33 -12.42 3.57
C LYS A 18 -0.74 -12.82 2.14
N SER A 19 -0.38 -14.02 1.69
CA SER A 19 -0.72 -14.53 0.37
C SER A 19 -0.49 -16.04 0.30
N VAL A 20 -1.37 -16.76 -0.39
CA VAL A 20 -1.28 -18.21 -0.62
C VAL A 20 -0.01 -18.55 -1.38
N THR A 21 0.27 -17.83 -2.45
CA THR A 21 1.47 -18.02 -3.28
C THR A 21 2.75 -17.89 -2.47
N ARG A 22 2.86 -16.87 -1.62
CA ARG A 22 4.04 -16.68 -0.75
C ARG A 22 4.16 -17.76 0.32
N ALA A 23 3.03 -18.20 0.88
CA ALA A 23 3.01 -19.33 1.82
C ALA A 23 3.57 -20.57 1.17
N LEU A 24 3.05 -20.95 0.00
CA LEU A 24 3.49 -22.13 -0.74
C LEU A 24 4.96 -22.04 -1.16
N GLN A 25 5.42 -20.90 -1.64
CA GLN A 25 6.83 -20.66 -2.00
C GLN A 25 7.78 -20.81 -0.80
N ARG A 26 7.37 -20.36 0.39
CA ARG A 26 8.18 -20.47 1.61
C ARG A 26 8.16 -21.88 2.16
N VAL A 27 6.99 -22.49 2.30
CA VAL A 27 6.82 -23.86 2.82
C VAL A 27 7.42 -24.88 1.85
N GLY A 28 7.35 -24.63 0.55
CA GLY A 28 7.96 -25.43 -0.51
C GLY A 28 9.50 -25.49 -0.48
N ARG A 29 10.15 -24.84 0.51
CA ARG A 29 11.58 -25.05 0.79
C ARG A 29 11.85 -26.31 1.61
N SER A 30 10.82 -26.90 2.21
CA SER A 30 10.89 -28.26 2.79
C SER A 30 10.51 -29.31 1.76
N GLY A 31 11.08 -30.52 1.85
CA GLY A 31 10.75 -31.63 0.96
C GLY A 31 11.45 -31.56 -0.41
N HIS A 32 12.75 -31.83 -0.44
CA HIS A 32 13.55 -31.77 -1.68
C HIS A 32 13.59 -33.07 -2.47
N LYS A 33 13.02 -34.17 -1.97
CA LYS A 33 12.97 -35.41 -2.71
C LYS A 33 11.63 -35.57 -3.42
N LEU A 34 11.69 -36.13 -4.63
CA LEU A 34 10.49 -36.56 -5.36
C LEU A 34 9.69 -37.49 -4.43
N HIS A 35 8.48 -37.13 -4.03
CA HIS A 35 7.60 -37.82 -3.09
C HIS A 35 7.72 -37.45 -1.59
N ASP A 36 8.59 -36.49 -1.19
CA ASP A 36 8.59 -36.02 0.19
C ASP A 36 7.36 -35.11 0.45
N THR A 37 6.76 -35.31 1.61
CA THR A 37 5.66 -34.44 2.04
C THR A 37 6.23 -33.10 2.55
N ILE A 38 5.83 -32.01 1.92
CA ILE A 38 6.16 -30.66 2.34
C ILE A 38 5.52 -30.37 3.70
N LYS A 39 6.32 -29.93 4.68
CA LYS A 39 5.87 -29.66 6.03
C LYS A 39 6.05 -28.18 6.38
N GLY A 40 4.94 -27.52 6.72
CA GLY A 40 4.90 -26.15 7.20
C GLY A 40 4.15 -26.02 8.51
N ARG A 41 4.54 -25.06 9.34
CA ARG A 41 3.82 -24.60 10.51
C ARG A 41 3.74 -23.09 10.49
N VAL A 42 2.59 -22.54 10.83
CA VAL A 42 2.42 -21.10 11.02
C VAL A 42 2.17 -20.84 12.49
N VAL A 43 2.97 -19.98 13.08
CA VAL A 43 2.79 -19.52 14.46
C VAL A 43 2.16 -18.14 14.39
N VAL A 44 0.98 -17.98 14.94
CA VAL A 44 0.22 -16.74 14.96
C VAL A 44 0.22 -16.13 16.37
N THR A 45 0.25 -14.81 16.45
CA THR A 45 0.32 -14.06 17.71
C THR A 45 -0.92 -13.22 17.99
N ASP A 46 -1.76 -13.00 16.98
CA ASP A 46 -3.01 -12.25 17.12
C ASP A 46 -4.17 -12.95 16.39
N GLN A 47 -5.37 -12.42 16.58
CA GLN A 47 -6.60 -13.05 16.10
C GLN A 47 -6.84 -12.79 14.61
N ASP A 48 -6.40 -11.64 14.09
CA ASP A 48 -6.49 -11.34 12.66
C ASP A 48 -5.56 -12.24 11.85
N ASP A 49 -4.31 -12.41 12.30
CA ASP A 49 -3.37 -13.37 11.70
C ASP A 49 -3.90 -14.81 11.77
N LEU A 50 -4.65 -15.18 12.83
CA LEU A 50 -5.25 -16.50 12.94
C LEU A 50 -6.31 -16.73 11.85
N VAL A 51 -7.21 -15.74 11.63
CA VAL A 51 -8.21 -15.81 10.55
C VAL A 51 -7.53 -15.89 9.19
N GLU A 52 -6.56 -15.01 8.94
CA GLU A 52 -5.81 -14.97 7.67
C GLU A 52 -5.14 -16.31 7.37
N CYS A 53 -4.38 -16.84 8.33
CA CYS A 53 -3.62 -18.07 8.14
C CYS A 53 -4.52 -19.28 7.97
N ALA A 54 -5.65 -19.35 8.69
CA ALA A 54 -6.58 -20.47 8.59
C ALA A 54 -7.31 -20.47 7.24
N VAL A 55 -7.79 -19.30 6.77
CA VAL A 55 -8.41 -19.17 5.45
C VAL A 55 -7.39 -19.38 4.34
N MET A 56 -6.17 -18.84 4.49
CA MET A 56 -5.06 -19.07 3.55
C MET A 56 -4.74 -20.55 3.39
N LEU A 57 -4.68 -21.31 4.48
CA LEU A 57 -4.47 -22.77 4.42
C LEU A 57 -5.59 -23.47 3.66
N ARG A 58 -6.86 -23.12 3.92
CA ARG A 58 -8.00 -23.61 3.17
C ARG A 58 -7.86 -23.32 1.67
N SER A 59 -7.55 -22.06 1.32
CA SER A 59 -7.37 -21.64 -0.08
C SER A 59 -6.19 -22.38 -0.75
N ALA A 60 -5.09 -22.58 -0.02
CA ALA A 60 -3.94 -23.36 -0.51
C ALA A 60 -4.31 -24.82 -0.83
N LEU A 61 -5.09 -25.48 0.05
CA LEU A 61 -5.56 -26.84 -0.17
C LEU A 61 -6.58 -26.95 -1.32
N GLN A 62 -7.30 -25.87 -1.61
CA GLN A 62 -8.21 -25.76 -2.75
C GLN A 62 -7.49 -25.33 -4.04
N HIS A 63 -6.16 -25.18 -4.02
CA HIS A 63 -5.34 -24.69 -5.15
C HIS A 63 -5.77 -23.31 -5.68
N LYS A 64 -6.33 -22.47 -4.83
CA LYS A 64 -6.66 -21.10 -5.15
C LYS A 64 -5.42 -20.23 -4.99
N LEU A 65 -4.92 -19.69 -6.09
CA LEU A 65 -3.78 -18.78 -6.11
C LEU A 65 -4.23 -17.39 -6.49
N GLU A 66 -3.47 -16.41 -6.05
CA GLU A 66 -3.66 -15.00 -6.44
C GLU A 66 -3.34 -14.80 -7.92
N LYS A 67 -3.99 -13.81 -8.51
CA LYS A 67 -3.68 -13.36 -9.87
C LYS A 67 -2.28 -12.75 -9.90
N LEU A 68 -1.53 -13.09 -10.94
CA LEU A 68 -0.23 -12.47 -11.19
C LEU A 68 -0.44 -11.08 -11.79
N HIS A 69 0.03 -10.04 -11.08
CA HIS A 69 0.12 -8.70 -11.64
C HIS A 69 1.37 -8.60 -12.52
N ILE A 70 1.16 -8.37 -13.81
CA ILE A 70 2.24 -8.17 -14.80
C ILE A 70 2.21 -6.71 -15.20
N PRO A 71 3.27 -5.92 -14.88
CA PRO A 71 3.33 -4.52 -15.29
C PRO A 71 3.25 -4.37 -16.80
N LYS A 72 2.38 -3.47 -17.29
CA LYS A 72 2.18 -3.19 -18.71
C LYS A 72 2.56 -1.76 -19.03
N ASN A 73 3.03 -1.56 -20.25
CA ASN A 73 3.32 -0.25 -20.84
C ASN A 73 4.22 0.65 -19.96
N CYS A 74 5.25 0.05 -19.32
CA CYS A 74 6.21 0.79 -18.50
C CYS A 74 7.07 1.71 -19.38
N LEU A 75 6.73 3.00 -19.45
CA LEU A 75 7.32 3.95 -20.40
C LEU A 75 8.79 4.26 -20.13
N ASP A 76 9.23 4.14 -18.90
CA ASP A 76 10.63 4.30 -18.51
C ASP A 76 11.49 3.10 -18.97
N VAL A 77 10.96 1.88 -18.84
CA VAL A 77 11.59 0.67 -19.38
C VAL A 77 11.56 0.71 -20.90
N LEU A 78 10.46 1.17 -21.51
CA LEU A 78 10.36 1.37 -22.95
C LEU A 78 11.48 2.30 -23.44
N ALA A 79 11.67 3.46 -22.80
CA ALA A 79 12.74 4.39 -23.15
C ALA A 79 14.14 3.74 -23.09
N GLN A 80 14.37 2.94 -22.04
CA GLN A 80 15.62 2.20 -21.88
C GLN A 80 15.82 1.16 -22.99
N GLN A 81 14.79 0.38 -23.33
CA GLN A 81 14.85 -0.66 -24.35
C GLN A 81 15.02 -0.06 -25.77
N ILE A 82 14.28 0.99 -26.10
CA ILE A 82 14.44 1.71 -27.37
C ILE A 82 15.90 2.15 -27.55
N PHE A 83 16.47 2.79 -26.51
CA PHE A 83 17.86 3.22 -26.58
C PHE A 83 18.82 2.03 -26.75
N GLY A 84 18.57 0.90 -26.09
CA GLY A 84 19.36 -0.32 -26.24
C GLY A 84 19.31 -0.89 -27.68
N ILE A 85 18.13 -0.95 -28.29
CA ILE A 85 17.91 -1.49 -29.63
C ILE A 85 18.65 -0.66 -30.66
N VAL A 86 18.55 0.67 -30.61
CA VAL A 86 19.18 1.55 -31.60
C VAL A 86 20.73 1.61 -31.51
N LEU A 87 21.33 1.04 -30.47
CA LEU A 87 22.78 0.88 -30.35
C LEU A 87 23.34 -0.18 -31.32
N ASP A 88 22.51 -1.10 -31.79
CA ASP A 88 22.94 -2.14 -32.73
C ASP A 88 22.80 -1.70 -34.19
N GLY A 89 22.12 -0.61 -34.47
CA GLY A 89 22.00 0.00 -35.80
C GLY A 89 20.76 0.89 -35.92
N PRO A 90 20.67 1.63 -37.03
CA PRO A 90 19.47 2.41 -37.35
C PRO A 90 18.26 1.51 -37.54
N ILE A 91 17.08 1.98 -37.12
CA ILE A 91 15.78 1.31 -37.27
C ILE A 91 14.72 2.35 -37.61
N TYR A 92 13.66 1.95 -38.33
CA TYR A 92 12.52 2.82 -38.57
C TYR A 92 11.52 2.78 -37.39
N ALA A 93 10.84 3.89 -37.13
CA ALA A 93 9.91 4.02 -36.00
C ALA A 93 8.79 2.98 -36.03
N ASP A 94 8.28 2.67 -37.24
CA ASP A 94 7.19 1.67 -37.39
C ASP A 94 7.70 0.25 -37.14
N ASP A 95 8.88 -0.10 -37.63
CA ASP A 95 9.50 -1.40 -37.34
C ASP A 95 9.82 -1.57 -35.86
N LEU A 96 10.28 -0.50 -35.21
CA LEU A 96 10.57 -0.48 -33.80
C LEU A 96 9.28 -0.63 -32.94
N TYR A 97 8.21 0.06 -33.33
CA TYR A 97 6.91 -0.08 -32.67
C TYR A 97 6.38 -1.50 -32.80
N GLU A 98 6.41 -2.08 -34.02
CA GLU A 98 6.00 -3.48 -34.23
C GLU A 98 6.87 -4.45 -33.41
N LEU A 99 8.18 -4.24 -33.35
CA LEU A 99 9.09 -5.06 -32.57
C LEU A 99 8.75 -5.03 -31.06
N VAL A 100 8.50 -3.85 -30.51
CA VAL A 100 8.20 -3.64 -29.09
C VAL A 100 6.86 -4.25 -28.72
N THR A 101 5.83 -4.07 -29.56
CA THR A 101 4.47 -4.57 -29.29
C THR A 101 4.32 -6.08 -29.39
N ARG A 102 5.32 -6.82 -29.89
CA ARG A 102 5.39 -8.28 -29.79
C ARG A 102 5.57 -8.78 -28.35
N SER A 103 6.10 -7.93 -27.46
CA SER A 103 6.22 -8.27 -26.05
C SER A 103 4.87 -8.16 -25.35
N TYR A 104 4.52 -9.14 -24.52
CA TYR A 104 3.29 -9.12 -23.71
C TYR A 104 3.14 -7.83 -22.88
N ASN A 105 4.26 -7.34 -22.33
CA ASN A 105 4.26 -6.12 -21.52
C ASN A 105 3.90 -4.85 -22.31
N PHE A 106 4.08 -4.87 -23.63
CA PHE A 106 3.83 -3.73 -24.52
C PHE A 106 2.80 -4.02 -25.61
N ALA A 107 2.09 -5.16 -25.54
CA ALA A 107 1.10 -5.53 -26.55
C ALA A 107 -0.07 -4.53 -26.66
N GLU A 108 -0.35 -3.80 -25.59
CA GLU A 108 -1.41 -2.78 -25.50
C GLU A 108 -0.83 -1.34 -25.53
N LEU A 109 0.44 -1.18 -25.93
CA LEU A 109 1.09 0.14 -26.01
C LEU A 109 0.43 0.98 -27.11
N SER A 110 -0.07 2.18 -26.75
CA SER A 110 -0.59 3.11 -27.75
C SER A 110 0.54 3.74 -28.56
N ARG A 111 0.26 4.04 -29.83
CA ARG A 111 1.21 4.76 -30.69
C ARG A 111 1.57 6.13 -30.12
N GLU A 112 0.61 6.82 -29.52
CA GLU A 112 0.83 8.11 -28.88
C GLU A 112 1.88 8.04 -27.76
N HIS A 113 1.77 7.06 -26.86
CA HIS A 113 2.76 6.87 -25.77
C HIS A 113 4.14 6.51 -26.34
N PHE A 114 4.19 5.68 -27.37
CA PHE A 114 5.45 5.34 -28.04
C PHE A 114 6.11 6.58 -28.64
N ASP A 115 5.36 7.39 -29.38
CA ASP A 115 5.87 8.59 -30.03
C ASP A 115 6.35 9.63 -29.02
N LYS A 116 5.63 9.83 -27.89
CA LYS A 116 6.07 10.68 -26.78
C LYS A 116 7.40 10.22 -26.16
N VAL A 117 7.61 8.91 -26.06
CA VAL A 117 8.91 8.36 -25.59
C VAL A 117 10.02 8.62 -26.60
N LEU A 118 9.75 8.53 -27.91
CA LEU A 118 10.71 8.90 -28.95
C LEU A 118 11.08 10.39 -28.88
N GLU A 119 10.10 11.28 -28.73
CA GLU A 119 10.29 12.73 -28.58
C GLU A 119 11.16 13.04 -27.35
N TYR A 120 10.88 12.38 -26.23
CA TYR A 120 11.73 12.50 -25.04
C TYR A 120 13.18 12.07 -25.31
N LEU A 121 13.38 10.91 -25.93
CA LEU A 121 14.72 10.39 -26.24
C LEU A 121 15.46 11.23 -27.29
N ALA A 122 14.73 11.81 -28.22
CA ALA A 122 15.25 12.72 -29.26
C ALA A 122 15.63 14.11 -28.71
N GLY A 123 15.16 14.45 -27.50
CA GLY A 123 15.47 15.73 -26.87
C GLY A 123 14.60 16.89 -27.35
N GLU A 124 13.37 16.61 -27.79
CA GLU A 124 12.44 17.64 -28.28
C GLU A 124 11.88 18.53 -27.15
N TYR A 125 12.01 18.09 -25.89
CA TYR A 125 11.71 18.90 -24.72
C TYR A 125 12.91 19.82 -24.36
N THR A 126 12.99 20.97 -25.00
CA THR A 126 14.18 21.87 -24.97
C THR A 126 14.55 22.33 -23.56
N ASP A 127 13.58 22.60 -22.68
CA ASP A 127 13.83 22.99 -21.29
C ASP A 127 14.57 21.92 -20.46
N LEU A 128 14.56 20.67 -20.89
CA LEU A 128 15.32 19.59 -20.26
C LEU A 128 16.82 19.63 -20.59
N GLU A 129 17.20 20.18 -21.74
CA GLU A 129 18.62 20.32 -22.13
C GLU A 129 19.34 21.30 -21.20
N ASP A 130 18.70 22.41 -20.83
CA ASP A 130 19.22 23.36 -19.85
C ASP A 130 19.44 22.73 -18.46
N ARG A 131 18.75 21.62 -18.17
CA ARG A 131 18.88 20.82 -16.96
C ARG A 131 19.79 19.61 -17.11
N HIS A 132 20.61 19.58 -18.16
CA HIS A 132 21.55 18.50 -18.45
C HIS A 132 20.87 17.13 -18.66
N VAL A 133 19.70 17.11 -19.29
CA VAL A 133 19.06 15.92 -19.85
C VAL A 133 19.20 16.00 -21.36
N TYR A 134 20.19 15.31 -21.89
CA TYR A 134 20.54 15.36 -23.32
C TYR A 134 19.83 14.26 -24.09
N ALA A 135 19.56 14.54 -25.36
CA ALA A 135 19.07 13.58 -26.33
C ALA A 135 19.94 12.30 -26.40
N LYS A 136 19.29 11.16 -26.52
CA LYS A 136 19.92 9.83 -26.61
C LYS A 136 19.92 9.28 -28.01
N ILE A 137 18.97 9.73 -28.83
CA ILE A 137 18.77 9.29 -30.22
C ILE A 137 18.71 10.50 -31.16
N TYR A 138 18.94 10.24 -32.42
CA TYR A 138 18.48 11.07 -33.53
C TYR A 138 17.19 10.45 -34.05
N TYR A 139 16.15 11.22 -34.23
CA TYR A 139 14.91 10.82 -34.84
C TYR A 139 14.58 11.76 -35.99
N ASP A 140 14.63 11.24 -37.19
CA ASP A 140 14.23 11.94 -38.40
C ASP A 140 12.76 11.68 -38.69
N LYS A 141 11.92 12.68 -38.42
CA LYS A 141 10.46 12.56 -38.58
C LYS A 141 10.02 12.45 -40.06
N GLU A 142 10.83 12.92 -41.00
CA GLU A 142 10.50 12.84 -42.44
C GLU A 142 10.68 11.41 -42.95
N THR A 143 11.79 10.77 -42.61
CA THR A 143 12.09 9.39 -43.02
C THR A 143 11.63 8.34 -42.04
N GLY A 144 11.31 8.71 -40.81
CA GLY A 144 10.99 7.79 -39.71
C GLY A 144 12.22 7.06 -39.14
N GLN A 145 13.44 7.41 -39.58
CA GLN A 145 14.65 6.71 -39.15
C GLN A 145 15.12 7.16 -37.76
N ILE A 146 15.47 6.18 -36.94
CA ILE A 146 16.01 6.37 -35.58
C ILE A 146 17.41 5.79 -35.50
N ARG A 147 18.35 6.51 -34.87
CA ARG A 147 19.72 6.06 -34.61
C ARG A 147 20.26 6.59 -33.28
N ALA A 148 21.23 5.89 -32.70
CA ALA A 148 21.86 6.31 -31.45
C ALA A 148 22.64 7.64 -31.63
N ARG A 149 22.60 8.50 -30.59
CA ARG A 149 23.31 9.78 -30.57
C ARG A 149 24.52 9.73 -29.64
N GLY A 150 25.68 10.08 -30.14
CA GLY A 150 26.91 10.28 -29.38
C GLY A 150 27.87 9.07 -29.36
N ARG A 151 29.18 9.38 -29.33
CA ARG A 151 30.25 8.36 -29.33
C ARG A 151 30.26 7.44 -28.10
N LEU A 152 29.75 7.92 -26.97
CA LEU A 152 29.71 7.18 -25.70
C LEU A 152 28.34 6.55 -25.41
N ALA A 153 27.44 6.51 -26.41
CA ALA A 153 26.08 5.98 -26.25
C ALA A 153 26.06 4.56 -25.65
N ARG A 154 26.86 3.64 -26.21
CA ARG A 154 26.98 2.26 -25.72
C ARG A 154 27.52 2.20 -24.29
N VAL A 155 28.54 2.98 -23.96
CA VAL A 155 29.09 3.02 -22.58
C VAL A 155 28.07 3.59 -21.59
N LEU A 156 27.35 4.64 -21.99
CA LEU A 156 26.29 5.25 -21.19
C LEU A 156 25.19 4.23 -20.90
N TYR A 157 24.73 3.50 -21.91
CA TYR A 157 23.73 2.44 -21.74
C TYR A 157 24.23 1.35 -20.80
N MET A 158 25.35 0.72 -21.09
CA MET A 158 25.90 -0.40 -20.33
C MET A 158 26.18 -0.08 -18.86
N THR A 159 26.46 1.18 -18.51
CA THR A 159 26.74 1.61 -17.15
C THR A 159 25.50 2.08 -16.37
N ASN A 160 24.34 2.20 -17.05
CA ASN A 160 23.11 2.72 -16.45
C ASN A 160 21.87 1.83 -16.66
N VAL A 161 21.96 0.80 -17.52
CA VAL A 161 20.87 -0.14 -17.77
C VAL A 161 20.48 -0.91 -16.50
N GLY A 162 19.19 -1.23 -16.37
CA GLY A 162 18.62 -2.04 -15.30
C GLY A 162 17.39 -1.41 -14.68
N THR A 163 16.52 -2.26 -14.11
CA THR A 163 15.22 -1.86 -13.56
C THR A 163 15.23 -1.75 -12.04
N ILE A 164 16.21 -2.38 -11.36
CA ILE A 164 16.33 -2.31 -9.90
C ILE A 164 16.84 -0.92 -9.52
N PRO A 165 16.06 -0.15 -8.72
CA PRO A 165 16.48 1.17 -8.30
C PRO A 165 17.64 1.14 -7.29
N ASP A 166 18.43 2.21 -7.28
CA ASP A 166 19.38 2.44 -6.20
C ASP A 166 18.60 2.97 -4.98
N GLU A 167 18.63 2.22 -3.89
CA GLU A 167 18.07 2.64 -2.60
C GLU A 167 19.21 3.06 -1.64
N SER A 168 18.88 3.90 -0.67
CA SER A 168 19.85 4.39 0.33
C SER A 168 19.12 4.86 1.57
N TYR A 169 19.86 4.89 2.68
CA TYR A 169 19.35 5.44 3.93
C TYR A 169 19.23 6.96 3.86
N ILE A 170 18.18 7.47 4.50
CA ILE A 170 17.93 8.89 4.73
C ILE A 170 18.72 9.33 5.96
N ILE A 171 19.51 10.39 5.83
CA ILE A 171 20.27 10.94 6.95
C ILE A 171 19.36 11.82 7.80
N VAL A 172 19.31 11.54 9.11
CA VAL A 172 18.57 12.34 10.08
C VAL A 172 19.51 13.36 10.71
N LYS A 173 19.11 14.64 10.67
CA LYS A 173 19.86 15.77 11.26
C LYS A 173 18.99 16.63 12.17
N ALA A 174 19.53 17.01 13.33
CA ALA A 174 19.02 18.10 14.15
C ALA A 174 19.93 19.33 13.96
N GLY A 175 19.47 20.32 13.24
CA GLY A 175 20.33 21.42 12.77
C GLY A 175 21.47 20.91 11.90
N ASN A 176 22.72 21.11 12.35
CA ASN A 176 23.91 20.62 11.65
C ASN A 176 24.41 19.24 12.16
N LYS A 177 23.89 18.76 13.30
CA LYS A 177 24.33 17.50 13.90
C LYS A 177 23.63 16.33 13.21
N ARG A 178 24.41 15.32 12.76
CA ARG A 178 23.86 14.03 12.30
C ARG A 178 23.46 13.20 13.52
N ILE A 179 22.20 12.79 13.57
CA ILE A 179 21.63 11.97 14.65
C ILE A 179 21.72 10.48 14.29
N GLY A 180 21.34 10.14 13.05
CA GLY A 180 21.33 8.75 12.61
C GLY A 180 20.92 8.64 11.15
N GLN A 181 20.27 7.54 10.82
CA GLN A 181 19.72 7.27 9.49
C GLN A 181 18.47 6.41 9.60
N ILE A 182 17.55 6.57 8.66
CA ILE A 182 16.31 5.81 8.52
C ILE A 182 16.19 5.28 7.09
N GLU A 183 15.34 4.29 6.87
CA GLU A 183 15.04 3.78 5.54
C GLU A 183 14.17 4.76 4.74
N GLU A 184 14.29 4.74 3.40
CA GLU A 184 13.48 5.59 2.53
C GLU A 184 11.98 5.35 2.71
N GLY A 185 11.56 4.09 2.91
CA GLY A 185 10.17 3.72 3.14
C GLY A 185 9.57 4.34 4.41
N PHE A 186 10.39 4.55 5.44
CA PHE A 186 9.94 5.24 6.65
C PHE A 186 9.64 6.73 6.39
N LEU A 187 10.45 7.40 5.55
CA LEU A 187 10.19 8.79 5.17
C LEU A 187 8.85 8.96 4.44
N GLU A 188 8.41 7.98 3.65
CA GLU A 188 7.13 8.05 2.95
C GLU A 188 5.93 8.09 3.89
N MET A 189 6.09 7.54 5.10
CA MET A 189 5.06 7.52 6.13
C MET A 189 5.10 8.76 7.03
N LEU A 190 6.27 9.45 7.11
CA LEU A 190 6.43 10.63 7.96
C LEU A 190 5.72 11.85 7.39
N ARG A 191 4.94 12.51 8.24
CA ARG A 191 4.31 13.81 7.98
C ARG A 191 5.03 14.92 8.75
N LYS A 192 4.87 16.13 8.28
CA LYS A 192 5.37 17.30 8.99
C LYS A 192 4.79 17.34 10.41
N HIS A 193 5.67 17.48 11.39
CA HIS A 193 5.41 17.46 12.83
C HIS A 193 5.20 16.06 13.47
N ASP A 194 5.31 14.97 12.72
CA ASP A 194 5.34 13.63 13.32
C ASP A 194 6.57 13.49 14.22
N THR A 195 6.39 12.83 15.34
CA THR A 195 7.46 12.53 16.30
C THR A 195 7.88 11.07 16.22
N PHE A 196 9.18 10.80 16.24
CA PHE A 196 9.72 9.44 16.20
C PHE A 196 10.95 9.29 17.10
N VAL A 197 11.21 8.05 17.53
CA VAL A 197 12.40 7.71 18.35
C VAL A 197 13.53 7.25 17.44
N LEU A 198 14.70 7.82 17.60
CA LEU A 198 15.92 7.36 16.93
C LEU A 198 17.09 7.41 17.91
N GLY A 199 17.77 6.26 18.10
CA GLY A 199 18.89 6.18 19.03
C GLY A 199 18.51 6.37 20.51
N GLY A 200 17.25 6.11 20.86
CA GLY A 200 16.73 6.27 22.23
C GLY A 200 16.21 7.68 22.58
N GLU A 201 16.36 8.64 21.67
CA GLU A 201 15.86 10.01 21.84
C GLU A 201 14.67 10.28 20.90
N THR A 202 13.80 11.19 21.29
CA THR A 202 12.59 11.58 20.54
C THR A 202 12.86 12.79 19.66
N TYR A 203 12.44 12.70 18.41
CA TYR A 203 12.62 13.76 17.41
C TYR A 203 11.32 14.04 16.68
N LYS A 204 11.08 15.32 16.36
CA LYS A 204 9.96 15.82 15.56
C LYS A 204 10.41 16.13 14.14
N PHE A 205 9.73 15.54 13.15
CA PHE A 205 10.04 15.77 11.74
C PHE A 205 9.62 17.17 11.29
N LYS A 206 10.53 17.89 10.63
CA LYS A 206 10.28 19.25 10.11
C LYS A 206 10.07 19.26 8.61
N PHE A 207 11.07 18.78 7.88
CA PHE A 207 11.06 18.71 6.42
C PHE A 207 12.14 17.78 5.91
N SER A 208 11.97 17.32 4.66
CA SER A 208 12.98 16.58 3.91
C SER A 208 13.67 17.48 2.88
N ARG A 209 14.95 17.21 2.64
CA ARG A 209 15.72 17.80 1.54
C ARG A 209 16.64 16.78 0.92
N GLY A 210 16.22 16.22 -0.21
CA GLY A 210 16.93 15.10 -0.85
C GLY A 210 16.92 13.86 0.04
N MET A 211 18.10 13.32 0.36
CA MET A 211 18.28 12.16 1.27
C MET A 211 18.63 12.60 2.70
N THR A 212 18.12 13.71 3.14
CA THR A 212 18.32 14.22 4.50
C THR A 212 17.00 14.75 5.04
N ILE A 213 16.65 14.38 6.26
CA ILE A 213 15.56 14.99 7.00
C ILE A 213 16.10 15.88 8.10
N GLN A 214 15.38 16.98 8.32
CA GLN A 214 15.60 17.87 9.46
C GLN A 214 14.58 17.56 10.54
N VAL A 215 15.09 17.40 11.74
CA VAL A 215 14.29 17.13 12.93
C VAL A 215 14.64 18.13 14.03
N GLU A 216 13.82 18.25 15.03
CA GLU A 216 14.10 18.92 16.30
C GLU A 216 13.90 17.94 17.45
N SER A 217 14.60 18.14 18.56
CA SER A 217 14.41 17.34 19.77
C SER A 217 13.04 17.62 20.36
N ALA A 218 12.36 16.55 20.81
CA ALA A 218 11.01 16.61 21.37
C ALA A 218 11.02 15.91 22.74
N ASP A 219 11.42 16.66 23.78
CA ASP A 219 11.79 16.10 25.10
C ASP A 219 10.61 15.55 25.93
N GLU A 220 9.34 15.75 25.56
CA GLU A 220 8.19 15.22 26.30
C GLU A 220 7.01 14.80 25.39
N GLU A 221 7.14 14.90 24.07
CA GLU A 221 6.06 14.49 23.18
C GLU A 221 6.04 12.97 22.98
N ARG A 222 4.87 12.39 22.91
CA ARG A 222 4.67 10.97 22.58
C ARG A 222 5.24 10.70 21.20
N ALA A 223 6.23 9.83 21.12
CA ALA A 223 7.00 9.59 19.91
C ALA A 223 6.73 8.22 19.30
N THR A 224 6.76 8.17 17.98
CA THR A 224 6.78 6.94 17.21
C THR A 224 8.15 6.26 17.31
N VAL A 225 8.19 4.96 17.47
CA VAL A 225 9.42 4.21 17.24
C VAL A 225 9.46 3.92 15.74
N PRO A 226 10.53 4.30 15.00
CA PRO A 226 10.72 3.78 13.68
C PRO A 226 10.73 2.27 13.79
N SER A 227 9.65 1.65 13.40
CA SER A 227 9.69 0.22 13.23
C SER A 227 10.60 -0.02 12.05
N TRP A 228 11.68 -0.73 12.28
CA TRP A 228 12.46 -1.40 11.25
C TRP A 228 11.57 -2.49 10.66
N PHE A 229 10.51 -2.07 10.00
CA PHE A 229 9.66 -2.99 9.27
C PHE A 229 10.43 -3.34 8.00
N SER A 230 10.95 -4.54 7.97
CA SER A 230 10.97 -5.27 6.72
C SER A 230 9.64 -4.96 6.05
N GLU A 231 9.62 -4.66 4.76
CA GLU A 231 8.40 -4.36 3.99
C GLU A 231 7.26 -5.23 4.50
N MET A 232 6.27 -4.61 5.16
CA MET A 232 5.10 -5.36 5.60
C MET A 232 4.39 -5.82 4.34
N LEU A 233 4.53 -7.10 4.05
CA LEU A 233 3.91 -7.69 2.88
C LEU A 233 2.40 -7.44 2.95
N PRO A 234 1.79 -6.86 1.92
CA PRO A 234 0.36 -6.61 1.92
C PRO A 234 -0.42 -7.91 1.79
N LEU A 235 -1.57 -7.96 2.47
CA LEU A 235 -2.58 -9.00 2.23
C LEU A 235 -3.04 -8.91 0.78
N SER A 236 -3.08 -10.05 0.06
CA SER A 236 -3.59 -10.09 -1.30
C SER A 236 -5.10 -9.81 -1.32
N PHE A 237 -5.57 -9.18 -2.39
CA PHE A 237 -6.99 -8.86 -2.53
C PHE A 237 -7.86 -10.13 -2.60
N GLU A 238 -7.41 -11.17 -3.30
CA GLU A 238 -8.11 -12.43 -3.42
C GLU A 238 -8.25 -13.13 -2.05
N LEU A 239 -7.17 -13.18 -1.26
CA LEU A 239 -7.24 -13.75 0.09
C LEU A 239 -8.13 -12.91 1.00
N ALA A 240 -8.10 -11.59 0.88
CA ALA A 240 -9.01 -10.71 1.60
C ALA A 240 -10.48 -11.00 1.27
N LEU A 241 -10.81 -11.26 0.00
CA LEU A 241 -12.16 -11.67 -0.41
C LEU A 241 -12.53 -13.04 0.16
N ASP A 242 -11.63 -14.03 0.15
CA ASP A 242 -11.89 -15.35 0.75
C ASP A 242 -12.17 -15.25 2.26
N ILE A 243 -11.49 -14.32 2.96
CA ILE A 243 -11.76 -14.04 4.38
C ILE A 243 -13.12 -13.36 4.55
N GLN A 244 -13.48 -12.43 3.66
CA GLN A 244 -14.80 -11.78 3.70
C GLN A 244 -15.94 -12.77 3.45
N GLU A 245 -15.78 -13.74 2.56
CA GLU A 245 -16.76 -14.82 2.35
C GLU A 245 -16.93 -15.68 3.62
N PHE A 246 -15.84 -16.03 4.28
CA PHE A 246 -15.89 -16.71 5.57
C PHE A 246 -16.62 -15.88 6.63
N ARG A 247 -16.35 -14.57 6.69
CA ARG A 247 -17.08 -13.63 7.58
C ARG A 247 -18.56 -13.55 7.24
N SER A 248 -18.94 -13.61 5.95
CA SER A 248 -20.34 -13.61 5.52
C SER A 248 -21.10 -14.82 6.06
N ALA A 249 -20.51 -16.00 5.95
CA ALA A 249 -21.14 -17.22 6.46
C ALA A 249 -21.29 -17.19 8.00
N LEU A 250 -20.29 -16.67 8.71
CA LEU A 250 -20.41 -16.46 10.17
C LEU A 250 -21.48 -15.44 10.51
N TYR A 251 -21.57 -14.34 9.75
CA TYR A 251 -22.63 -13.34 9.94
C TYR A 251 -24.03 -13.97 9.83
N GLU A 252 -24.26 -14.80 8.81
CA GLU A 252 -25.53 -15.51 8.64
C GLU A 252 -25.85 -16.46 9.80
N LEU A 253 -24.84 -17.18 10.32
CA LEU A 253 -25.01 -18.03 11.50
C LEU A 253 -25.41 -17.21 12.74
N PHE A 254 -24.70 -16.12 13.02
CA PHE A 254 -25.04 -15.24 14.14
C PHE A 254 -26.42 -14.57 13.97
N ALA A 255 -26.74 -14.11 12.77
CA ALA A 255 -28.00 -13.43 12.46
C ALA A 255 -29.22 -14.33 12.64
N ARG A 256 -29.11 -15.63 12.35
CA ARG A 256 -30.19 -16.62 12.59
C ARG A 256 -30.22 -17.16 14.02
N GLY A 257 -29.33 -16.71 14.92
CA GLY A 257 -29.28 -17.17 16.31
C GLY A 257 -28.74 -18.59 16.49
N ALA A 258 -27.81 -19.03 15.62
CA ALA A 258 -27.16 -20.33 15.74
C ALA A 258 -26.47 -20.49 17.10
N SER A 259 -26.47 -21.72 17.64
CA SER A 259 -25.84 -21.99 18.93
C SER A 259 -24.31 -21.86 18.84
N PRO A 260 -23.62 -21.59 19.97
CA PRO A 260 -22.16 -21.57 20.00
C PRO A 260 -21.51 -22.82 19.46
N ASP A 261 -22.09 -23.98 19.73
CA ASP A 261 -21.57 -25.27 19.27
C ASP A 261 -21.75 -25.45 17.75
N GLU A 262 -22.88 -24.98 17.19
CA GLU A 262 -23.11 -25.00 15.75
C GLU A 262 -22.11 -24.08 15.01
N ILE A 263 -21.84 -22.89 15.55
CA ILE A 263 -20.85 -21.97 14.97
C ILE A 263 -19.43 -22.55 15.05
N LYS A 264 -19.05 -23.13 16.19
CA LYS A 264 -17.74 -23.79 16.35
C LYS A 264 -17.58 -24.99 15.42
N GLU A 265 -18.65 -25.76 15.21
CA GLU A 265 -18.61 -26.89 14.28
C GLU A 265 -18.43 -26.39 12.84
N TYR A 266 -19.11 -25.32 12.44
CA TYR A 266 -18.89 -24.69 11.16
C TYR A 266 -17.41 -24.23 10.99
N ILE A 267 -16.85 -23.54 12.01
CA ILE A 267 -15.43 -23.12 11.97
C ILE A 267 -14.52 -24.34 11.82
N ARG A 268 -14.79 -25.43 12.54
CA ARG A 268 -14.00 -26.67 12.48
C ARG A 268 -14.09 -27.36 11.13
N SER A 269 -15.26 -27.39 10.52
CA SER A 269 -15.47 -28.04 9.22
C SER A 269 -14.84 -27.25 8.07
N GLU A 270 -14.84 -25.91 8.14
CA GLU A 270 -14.31 -25.05 7.11
C GLU A 270 -12.79 -24.82 7.22
N LEU A 271 -12.27 -24.80 8.45
CA LEU A 271 -10.87 -24.44 8.70
C LEU A 271 -10.16 -25.57 9.45
N GLN A 272 -8.95 -25.91 9.00
CA GLN A 272 -8.13 -26.94 9.65
C GLN A 272 -7.46 -26.37 10.92
N LEU A 273 -8.24 -26.20 11.98
CA LEU A 273 -7.80 -25.68 13.25
C LEU A 273 -7.96 -26.73 14.36
N ASP A 274 -7.10 -26.64 15.36
CA ASP A 274 -7.28 -27.37 16.62
C ASP A 274 -8.42 -26.77 17.46
N ALA A 275 -8.77 -27.45 18.53
CA ALA A 275 -9.87 -26.99 19.40
C ALA A 275 -9.63 -25.59 20.00
N ARG A 276 -8.36 -25.22 20.25
CA ARG A 276 -8.01 -23.90 20.79
C ARG A 276 -8.17 -22.81 19.73
N GLY A 277 -7.75 -23.09 18.49
CA GLY A 277 -7.94 -22.17 17.37
C GLY A 277 -9.42 -21.92 17.07
N VAL A 278 -10.25 -22.97 17.07
CA VAL A 278 -11.70 -22.86 16.89
C VAL A 278 -12.33 -22.00 17.99
N GLU A 279 -11.98 -22.24 19.26
CA GLU A 279 -12.49 -21.47 20.40
C GLU A 279 -12.05 -20.00 20.31
N SER A 280 -10.80 -19.72 19.94
CA SER A 280 -10.27 -18.36 19.79
C SER A 280 -11.01 -17.59 18.70
N LEU A 281 -11.22 -18.19 17.52
CA LEU A 281 -11.96 -17.56 16.44
C LEU A 281 -13.43 -17.33 16.82
N TYR A 282 -14.09 -18.34 17.41
CA TYR A 282 -15.46 -18.16 17.87
C TYR A 282 -15.60 -16.96 18.81
N ARG A 283 -14.73 -16.84 19.82
CA ARG A 283 -14.75 -15.72 20.77
C ARG A 283 -14.55 -14.39 20.06
N TYR A 284 -13.60 -14.29 19.17
CA TYR A 284 -13.29 -13.08 18.44
C TYR A 284 -14.49 -12.55 17.65
N PHE A 285 -15.15 -13.44 16.90
CA PHE A 285 -16.34 -13.07 16.13
C PHE A 285 -17.57 -12.82 17.03
N ALA A 286 -17.72 -13.60 18.11
CA ALA A 286 -18.82 -13.43 19.06
C ALA A 286 -18.69 -12.10 19.83
N GLU A 287 -17.49 -11.68 20.20
CA GLU A 287 -17.23 -10.37 20.84
C GLU A 287 -17.60 -9.23 19.90
N GLN A 288 -17.15 -9.29 18.64
CA GLN A 288 -17.52 -8.28 17.64
C GLN A 288 -19.05 -8.23 17.43
N HIS A 289 -19.68 -9.39 17.27
CA HIS A 289 -21.13 -9.47 17.06
C HIS A 289 -21.94 -8.94 18.26
N ARG A 290 -21.47 -9.20 19.49
CA ARG A 290 -22.12 -8.71 20.71
C ARG A 290 -21.98 -7.21 20.87
N TYR A 291 -20.80 -6.66 20.50
CA TYR A 291 -20.53 -5.23 20.63
C TYR A 291 -21.19 -4.41 19.54
N SER A 292 -21.12 -4.90 18.31
CA SER A 292 -21.57 -4.21 17.11
C SER A 292 -22.00 -5.22 16.05
N ARG A 293 -21.83 -4.88 14.77
CA ARG A 293 -22.14 -5.73 13.62
C ARG A 293 -20.87 -6.36 13.07
N LEU A 294 -21.01 -7.48 12.37
CA LEU A 294 -19.91 -8.10 11.65
C LEU A 294 -19.79 -7.50 10.25
N PRO A 295 -18.63 -6.90 9.89
CA PRO A 295 -18.35 -6.53 8.51
C PRO A 295 -18.19 -7.79 7.68
N HIS A 296 -18.78 -7.80 6.49
CA HIS A 296 -18.78 -8.96 5.60
C HIS A 296 -18.78 -8.54 4.12
N ARG A 297 -18.71 -9.50 3.20
CA ARG A 297 -18.51 -9.27 1.76
C ARG A 297 -19.47 -8.25 1.13
N ARG A 298 -20.72 -8.22 1.59
CA ARG A 298 -21.77 -7.34 1.04
C ARG A 298 -21.98 -6.05 1.84
N LYS A 299 -21.18 -5.83 2.90
CA LYS A 299 -21.40 -4.69 3.80
C LYS A 299 -20.06 -4.14 4.31
N LEU A 300 -19.78 -2.90 3.95
CA LEU A 300 -18.68 -2.13 4.49
C LEU A 300 -19.21 -1.27 5.65
N LEU A 301 -18.74 -1.57 6.86
CA LEU A 301 -19.09 -0.81 8.05
C LEU A 301 -18.18 0.39 8.20
N ILE A 302 -18.77 1.53 8.57
CA ILE A 302 -18.10 2.80 8.83
C ILE A 302 -18.43 3.19 10.28
N GLU A 303 -17.42 3.08 11.14
CA GLU A 303 -17.55 3.31 12.57
C GLU A 303 -17.05 4.70 12.93
N PHE A 304 -17.92 5.53 13.52
CA PHE A 304 -17.60 6.87 13.99
C PHE A 304 -17.38 6.85 15.50
N TYR A 305 -16.24 7.35 15.92
CA TYR A 305 -15.90 7.44 17.33
C TYR A 305 -15.22 8.77 17.63
N HIS A 306 -15.49 9.34 18.81
CA HIS A 306 -14.96 10.64 19.21
C HIS A 306 -13.91 10.50 20.31
N GLU A 307 -12.78 11.18 20.13
CA GLU A 307 -11.73 11.26 21.14
C GLU A 307 -11.35 12.72 21.38
N GLY A 308 -11.91 13.32 22.41
CA GLY A 308 -11.78 14.76 22.65
C GLY A 308 -12.33 15.56 21.46
N PRO A 309 -11.55 16.49 20.89
CA PRO A 309 -11.98 17.28 19.73
C PRO A 309 -11.91 16.53 18.41
N LYS A 310 -11.21 15.38 18.35
CA LYS A 310 -11.03 14.61 17.14
C LYS A 310 -12.19 13.64 16.91
N THR A 311 -12.66 13.60 15.69
CA THR A 311 -13.53 12.53 15.17
C THR A 311 -12.66 11.53 14.41
N ILE A 312 -12.79 10.26 14.75
CA ILE A 312 -12.11 9.15 14.10
C ILE A 312 -13.17 8.33 13.37
N VAL A 313 -12.96 8.11 12.09
CA VAL A 313 -13.84 7.33 11.22
C VAL A 313 -13.09 6.10 10.77
N ILE A 314 -13.54 4.93 11.17
CA ILE A 314 -12.89 3.66 10.90
C ILE A 314 -13.68 2.92 9.84
N PHE A 315 -13.03 2.56 8.76
CA PHE A 315 -13.58 1.79 7.66
C PHE A 315 -13.16 0.33 7.82
N HIS A 316 -14.11 -0.54 8.07
CA HIS A 316 -13.87 -1.99 8.14
C HIS A 316 -13.73 -2.57 6.72
N ALA A 317 -12.69 -2.12 6.03
CA ALA A 317 -12.39 -2.39 4.63
C ALA A 317 -11.32 -3.48 4.51
N LEU A 318 -11.73 -4.75 4.61
CA LEU A 318 -10.83 -5.89 4.45
C LEU A 318 -10.57 -6.15 2.96
N PHE A 319 -9.80 -5.27 2.32
CA PHE A 319 -9.44 -5.37 0.90
C PHE A 319 -7.93 -5.48 0.66
N GLY A 320 -7.14 -5.53 1.75
CA GLY A 320 -5.69 -5.45 1.70
C GLY A 320 -5.18 -4.00 1.65
N ARG A 321 -3.98 -3.79 2.19
CA ARG A 321 -3.40 -2.45 2.35
C ARG A 321 -3.32 -1.65 1.06
N ARG A 322 -2.97 -2.28 -0.08
CA ARG A 322 -2.77 -1.58 -1.36
C ARG A 322 -4.07 -0.96 -1.89
N VAL A 323 -5.18 -1.68 -1.78
CA VAL A 323 -6.52 -1.17 -2.12
C VAL A 323 -6.94 -0.10 -1.13
N ASN A 324 -6.75 -0.35 0.17
CA ASN A 324 -7.12 0.56 1.23
C ASN A 324 -6.33 1.88 1.18
N ASP A 325 -5.05 1.87 0.74
CA ASP A 325 -4.26 3.09 0.55
C ASP A 325 -4.83 3.96 -0.58
N ALA A 326 -5.25 3.36 -1.70
CA ALA A 326 -5.91 4.08 -2.78
C ALA A 326 -7.24 4.70 -2.33
N LEU A 327 -8.11 3.91 -1.68
CA LEU A 327 -9.42 4.38 -1.22
C LEU A 327 -9.29 5.48 -0.15
N SER A 328 -8.42 5.29 0.84
CA SER A 328 -8.24 6.25 1.93
C SER A 328 -7.69 7.60 1.45
N ARG A 329 -6.73 7.60 0.53
CA ARG A 329 -6.17 8.82 -0.05
C ARG A 329 -7.19 9.55 -0.92
N ALA A 330 -7.94 8.83 -1.74
CA ALA A 330 -8.99 9.43 -2.57
C ALA A 330 -10.07 10.11 -1.70
N LEU A 331 -10.56 9.41 -0.68
CA LEU A 331 -11.55 9.96 0.26
C LEU A 331 -11.01 11.15 1.05
N ALA A 332 -9.81 11.01 1.62
CA ALA A 332 -9.20 12.10 2.38
C ALA A 332 -8.97 13.35 1.52
N TYR A 333 -8.54 13.19 0.26
CA TYR A 333 -8.39 14.29 -0.67
C TYR A 333 -9.71 15.01 -0.96
N LEU A 334 -10.78 14.25 -1.25
CA LEU A 334 -12.09 14.81 -1.52
C LEU A 334 -12.65 15.56 -0.30
N ILE A 335 -12.47 15.01 0.90
CA ILE A 335 -12.89 15.62 2.16
C ILE A 335 -12.07 16.90 2.42
N ALA A 336 -10.74 16.80 2.36
CA ALA A 336 -9.85 17.92 2.63
C ALA A 336 -10.13 19.11 1.72
N ARG A 337 -10.36 18.84 0.42
CA ARG A 337 -10.64 19.89 -0.56
C ARG A 337 -12.03 20.53 -0.40
N ARG A 338 -13.01 19.75 0.07
CA ARG A 338 -14.39 20.24 0.24
C ARG A 338 -14.58 21.02 1.54
N GLU A 339 -13.98 20.50 2.62
CA GLU A 339 -14.22 20.99 3.97
C GLU A 339 -13.09 21.90 4.49
N ASP A 340 -12.02 22.09 3.70
CA ASP A 340 -10.80 22.84 4.06
C ASP A 340 -10.21 22.37 5.39
N LYS A 341 -10.04 21.04 5.53
CA LYS A 341 -9.57 20.38 6.75
C LYS A 341 -8.39 19.47 6.49
N ASP A 342 -7.49 19.41 7.44
CA ASP A 342 -6.43 18.40 7.47
C ASP A 342 -7.01 17.06 7.88
N ILE A 343 -6.77 16.03 7.05
CA ILE A 343 -7.23 14.68 7.27
C ILE A 343 -6.03 13.77 7.55
N GLU A 344 -6.03 13.19 8.72
CA GLU A 344 -5.07 12.17 9.11
C GLU A 344 -5.52 10.80 8.58
N ILE A 345 -4.61 10.03 7.98
CA ILE A 345 -4.91 8.72 7.39
C ILE A 345 -4.04 7.66 8.07
N ALA A 346 -4.61 6.51 8.42
CA ALA A 346 -3.82 5.30 8.66
C ALA A 346 -4.44 4.11 7.94
N VAL A 347 -3.58 3.23 7.43
CA VAL A 347 -3.98 2.15 6.53
C VAL A 347 -3.43 0.83 7.03
N THR A 348 -4.30 -0.18 7.10
CA THR A 348 -3.96 -1.57 7.40
C THR A 348 -4.53 -2.51 6.31
N ASP A 349 -4.22 -3.80 6.40
CA ASP A 349 -4.82 -4.79 5.52
C ASP A 349 -6.33 -4.97 5.77
N HIS A 350 -6.78 -4.77 7.02
CA HIS A 350 -8.15 -4.99 7.47
C HIS A 350 -9.05 -3.77 7.37
N GLY A 351 -8.47 -2.62 7.05
CA GLY A 351 -9.21 -1.36 6.94
C GLY A 351 -8.31 -0.15 7.00
N PHE A 352 -8.93 1.00 7.08
CA PHE A 352 -8.24 2.27 7.27
C PHE A 352 -9.07 3.19 8.18
N TYR A 353 -8.43 4.20 8.71
CA TYR A 353 -9.18 5.26 9.38
C TYR A 353 -8.82 6.64 8.81
N LEU A 354 -9.77 7.56 8.98
CA LEU A 354 -9.59 8.98 8.78
C LEU A 354 -9.81 9.68 10.13
N ALA A 355 -8.93 10.61 10.51
CA ALA A 355 -9.13 11.41 11.71
C ALA A 355 -9.02 12.91 11.39
N TYR A 356 -9.90 13.70 12.01
CA TYR A 356 -10.00 15.14 11.80
C TYR A 356 -10.64 15.84 12.99
N GLU A 357 -10.52 17.15 13.05
CA GLU A 357 -11.18 17.96 14.09
C GLU A 357 -12.59 18.40 13.66
N GLY A 358 -13.54 18.30 14.58
CA GLY A 358 -14.94 18.69 14.36
C GLY A 358 -15.74 17.64 13.56
N SER A 359 -16.69 18.10 12.73
CA SER A 359 -17.56 17.26 11.90
C SER A 359 -17.19 17.30 10.43
N VAL A 360 -17.33 16.17 9.72
CA VAL A 360 -17.11 16.02 8.28
C VAL A 360 -18.19 15.11 7.71
N ARG A 361 -18.60 15.37 6.48
CA ARG A 361 -19.63 14.59 5.79
C ARG A 361 -19.01 13.45 4.98
N VAL A 362 -18.53 12.44 5.68
CA VAL A 362 -17.79 11.31 5.08
C VAL A 362 -18.62 10.55 4.05
N MET A 363 -19.92 10.34 4.29
CA MET A 363 -20.80 9.62 3.36
C MET A 363 -20.96 10.38 2.03
N GLU A 364 -21.05 11.71 2.09
CA GLU A 364 -21.11 12.54 0.87
C GLU A 364 -19.80 12.51 0.08
N ALA A 365 -18.65 12.32 0.75
CA ALA A 365 -17.37 12.12 0.06
C ALA A 365 -17.33 10.80 -0.71
N PHE A 366 -17.94 9.74 -0.17
CA PHE A 366 -18.15 8.49 -0.92
C PHE A 366 -19.06 8.67 -2.14
N ASP A 367 -20.13 9.43 -2.00
CA ASP A 367 -21.03 9.73 -3.13
C ASP A 367 -20.27 10.48 -4.23
N LEU A 368 -19.47 11.46 -3.88
CA LEU A 368 -18.58 12.14 -4.83
C LEU A 368 -17.56 11.21 -5.48
N LEU A 369 -16.99 10.28 -4.72
CA LEU A 369 -16.02 9.31 -5.24
C LEU A 369 -16.67 8.35 -6.26
N LYS A 370 -17.92 7.97 -6.04
CA LYS A 370 -18.68 7.14 -7.00
C LYS A 370 -18.93 7.83 -8.35
N GLU A 371 -18.97 9.16 -8.38
CA GLU A 371 -19.25 9.95 -9.59
C GLU A 371 -17.99 10.37 -10.35
N ARG A 372 -16.80 10.27 -9.74
CA ARG A 372 -15.53 10.72 -10.32
C ARG A 372 -14.68 9.57 -10.79
N ASP A 373 -13.77 9.86 -11.70
CA ASP A 373 -12.68 8.96 -12.06
C ASP A 373 -11.67 8.84 -10.92
N LEU A 374 -11.49 7.63 -10.41
CA LEU A 374 -10.58 7.38 -9.29
C LEU A 374 -9.13 7.73 -9.64
N ARG A 375 -8.72 7.52 -10.90
CA ARG A 375 -7.36 7.80 -11.35
C ARG A 375 -7.06 9.29 -11.35
N GLU A 376 -8.02 10.12 -11.76
CA GLU A 376 -7.89 11.58 -11.69
C GLU A 376 -7.85 12.08 -10.25
N VAL A 377 -8.74 11.58 -9.39
CA VAL A 377 -8.76 11.94 -7.97
C VAL A 377 -7.44 11.57 -7.29
N LEU A 378 -6.91 10.38 -7.56
CA LEU A 378 -5.63 9.93 -7.01
C LEU A 378 -4.44 10.71 -7.58
N ARG A 379 -4.48 11.08 -8.87
CA ARG A 379 -3.45 11.93 -9.48
C ARG A 379 -3.29 13.24 -8.72
N ASP A 380 -4.41 13.89 -8.42
CA ASP A 380 -4.42 15.12 -7.63
C ASP A 380 -3.98 14.88 -6.17
N ALA A 381 -4.46 13.81 -5.54
CA ALA A 381 -4.12 13.46 -4.16
C ALA A 381 -2.64 13.09 -3.96
N LEU A 382 -1.98 12.61 -5.00
CA LEU A 382 -0.58 12.18 -4.98
C LEU A 382 0.40 13.31 -5.30
N ARG A 383 -0.07 14.42 -5.89
CA ARG A 383 0.76 15.57 -6.19
C ARG A 383 1.50 16.02 -4.93
N ASP A 384 2.76 16.33 -5.03
CA ASP A 384 3.64 16.77 -3.94
C ASP A 384 3.94 15.74 -2.83
N THR A 385 3.45 14.52 -2.91
CA THR A 385 3.75 13.46 -1.93
C THR A 385 5.18 12.93 -2.06
N GLU A 386 5.76 12.49 -0.95
CA GLU A 386 7.11 11.90 -0.96
C GLU A 386 7.16 10.59 -1.76
N ILE A 387 6.08 9.80 -1.78
CA ILE A 387 6.01 8.59 -2.58
C ILE A 387 6.14 8.91 -4.08
N LEU A 388 5.46 9.95 -4.58
CA LEU A 388 5.55 10.34 -5.98
C LEU A 388 6.96 10.85 -6.32
N LYS A 389 7.57 11.67 -5.46
CA LYS A 389 8.94 12.21 -5.66
C LYS A 389 9.99 11.10 -5.72
N ARG A 390 9.85 10.07 -4.90
CA ARG A 390 10.77 8.93 -4.89
C ARG A 390 10.58 8.05 -6.12
N ARG A 391 9.34 7.73 -6.47
CA ARG A 391 9.04 6.94 -7.67
C ARG A 391 9.46 7.67 -8.94
N PHE A 392 9.30 8.99 -9.01
CA PHE A 392 9.83 9.77 -10.13
C PHE A 392 11.35 9.62 -10.28
N ARG A 393 12.12 9.62 -9.18
CA ARG A 393 13.56 9.32 -9.25
C ARG A 393 13.83 7.95 -9.86
N HIS A 394 13.07 6.92 -9.47
CA HIS A 394 13.24 5.56 -9.98
C HIS A 394 12.93 5.50 -11.49
N CYS A 395 11.79 6.02 -11.91
CA CYS A 395 11.40 6.07 -13.33
C CYS A 395 12.39 6.90 -14.15
N ALA A 396 12.77 8.09 -13.67
CA ALA A 396 13.74 8.96 -14.35
C ALA A 396 15.13 8.30 -14.48
N THR A 397 15.51 7.46 -13.52
CA THR A 397 16.77 6.72 -13.59
C THR A 397 16.69 5.57 -14.58
N ARG A 398 15.61 4.79 -14.59
CA ARG A 398 15.37 3.70 -15.55
C ARG A 398 15.26 4.24 -16.98
N ALA A 399 14.62 5.38 -17.16
CA ALA A 399 14.51 6.06 -18.45
C ALA A 399 15.80 6.77 -18.90
N LEU A 400 16.91 6.64 -18.16
CA LEU A 400 18.18 7.32 -18.45
C LEU A 400 18.09 8.86 -18.45
N MET A 401 17.06 9.42 -17.84
CA MET A 401 16.91 10.86 -17.58
C MET A 401 17.89 11.31 -16.50
N ILE A 402 18.08 10.49 -15.49
CA ILE A 402 19.07 10.64 -14.44
C ILE A 402 20.06 9.48 -14.55
N LEU A 403 21.32 9.79 -14.82
CA LEU A 403 22.36 8.78 -14.94
C LEU A 403 22.93 8.43 -13.57
N ARG A 404 22.96 7.13 -13.22
CA ARG A 404 23.62 6.59 -12.03
C ARG A 404 25.13 6.73 -12.10
N SER A 405 25.68 6.50 -13.32
CA SER A 405 27.11 6.59 -13.61
C SER A 405 27.37 7.47 -14.82
N TYR A 406 28.39 8.33 -14.73
CA TYR A 406 28.82 9.15 -15.84
C TYR A 406 30.34 9.36 -15.80
N LYS A 407 31.01 9.07 -16.92
CA LYS A 407 32.49 9.16 -17.06
C LYS A 407 33.23 8.43 -15.93
N GLY A 408 32.81 7.18 -15.63
CA GLY A 408 33.44 6.34 -14.58
C GLY A 408 33.14 6.76 -13.13
N ARG A 409 32.31 7.78 -12.90
CA ARG A 409 31.93 8.24 -11.56
C ARG A 409 30.47 7.90 -11.26
N ARG A 410 30.23 7.11 -10.21
CA ARG A 410 28.90 6.84 -9.70
C ARG A 410 28.36 8.04 -8.91
N LYS A 411 27.11 8.43 -9.15
CA LYS A 411 26.43 9.49 -8.41
C LYS A 411 25.75 8.91 -7.19
N SER A 412 25.88 9.56 -6.03
CA SER A 412 25.16 9.17 -4.82
C SER A 412 23.65 9.34 -5.02
N VAL A 413 22.86 8.50 -4.32
CA VAL A 413 21.39 8.54 -4.37
C VAL A 413 20.84 9.92 -3.98
N GLY A 414 21.46 10.59 -3.01
CA GLY A 414 21.09 11.95 -2.62
C GLY A 414 21.20 12.98 -3.75
N ARG A 415 22.25 12.88 -4.59
CA ARG A 415 22.37 13.73 -5.78
C ARG A 415 21.35 13.37 -6.86
N GLN A 416 21.02 12.09 -7.00
CA GLN A 416 19.97 11.63 -7.90
C GLN A 416 18.61 12.18 -7.44
N GLN A 417 18.29 12.14 -6.14
CA GLN A 417 17.03 12.65 -5.58
C GLN A 417 16.88 14.16 -5.75
N LEU A 418 17.95 14.93 -5.46
CA LEU A 418 17.92 16.39 -5.68
C LEU A 418 17.66 16.73 -7.16
N LYS A 419 18.33 16.01 -8.07
CA LYS A 419 18.11 16.20 -9.49
C LYS A 419 16.70 15.79 -9.90
N ALA A 420 16.17 14.69 -9.36
CA ALA A 420 14.81 14.22 -9.61
C ALA A 420 13.77 15.27 -9.22
N SER A 421 13.90 15.88 -8.05
CA SER A 421 12.95 16.91 -7.59
C SER A 421 12.93 18.14 -8.50
N ILE A 422 14.10 18.58 -9.00
CA ILE A 422 14.19 19.69 -9.94
C ILE A 422 13.56 19.32 -11.30
N LEU A 423 13.83 18.11 -11.79
CA LEU A 423 13.30 17.63 -13.06
C LEU A 423 11.81 17.38 -13.00
N GLN A 424 11.28 16.79 -11.90
CA GLN A 424 9.86 16.60 -11.70
C GLN A 424 9.10 17.91 -11.80
N SER A 425 9.52 18.93 -11.02
CA SER A 425 8.89 20.25 -11.07
C SER A 425 9.01 20.94 -12.44
N ALA A 426 10.00 20.58 -13.25
CA ALA A 426 10.12 21.10 -14.60
C ALA A 426 9.14 20.42 -15.55
N VAL A 427 9.09 19.08 -15.56
CA VAL A 427 8.20 18.33 -16.47
C VAL A 427 6.74 18.54 -16.15
N GLU A 428 6.35 18.69 -14.86
CA GLU A 428 4.98 19.02 -14.46
C GLU A 428 4.47 20.36 -15.05
N ARG A 429 5.38 21.30 -15.28
CA ARG A 429 5.04 22.60 -15.89
C ARG A 429 5.06 22.57 -17.42
N MET A 430 5.81 21.64 -18.01
CA MET A 430 5.97 21.53 -19.47
C MET A 430 4.84 20.72 -20.08
N ASP A 431 4.60 19.56 -19.54
CA ASP A 431 3.60 18.60 -20.04
C ASP A 431 3.18 17.68 -18.89
N GLU A 432 1.94 17.78 -18.44
CA GLU A 432 1.39 16.93 -17.38
C GLU A 432 1.31 15.44 -17.80
N TYR A 433 1.37 15.16 -19.11
CA TYR A 433 1.41 13.82 -19.70
C TYR A 433 2.80 13.43 -20.19
N PHE A 434 3.84 14.09 -19.69
CA PHE A 434 5.22 13.71 -19.98
C PHE A 434 5.45 12.23 -19.66
N PRO A 435 6.07 11.43 -20.55
CA PRO A 435 6.09 9.96 -20.44
C PRO A 435 6.59 9.44 -19.09
N ILE A 436 7.65 10.02 -18.55
CA ILE A 436 8.23 9.55 -17.29
C ILE A 436 7.39 9.97 -16.08
N LEU A 437 6.68 11.08 -16.17
CA LEU A 437 5.71 11.49 -15.14
C LEU A 437 4.46 10.58 -15.18
N THR A 438 3.95 10.28 -16.37
CA THR A 438 2.86 9.33 -16.59
C THR A 438 3.21 7.96 -16.02
N GLU A 439 4.41 7.45 -16.30
CA GLU A 439 4.91 6.19 -15.74
C GLU A 439 5.02 6.24 -14.22
N THR A 440 5.45 7.37 -13.66
CA THR A 440 5.55 7.54 -12.20
C THR A 440 4.19 7.39 -11.53
N TYR A 441 3.15 8.04 -12.06
CA TYR A 441 1.77 7.88 -11.57
C TYR A 441 1.27 6.45 -11.75
N ARG A 442 1.53 5.81 -12.91
CA ARG A 442 1.19 4.42 -13.14
C ARG A 442 1.81 3.51 -12.07
N GLU A 443 3.13 3.62 -11.85
CA GLU A 443 3.85 2.78 -10.88
C GLU A 443 3.32 2.99 -9.45
N VAL A 444 2.99 4.22 -9.06
CA VAL A 444 2.40 4.46 -7.72
C VAL A 444 1.01 3.86 -7.61
N MET A 445 0.14 4.08 -8.61
CA MET A 445 -1.27 3.67 -8.53
C MET A 445 -1.46 2.17 -8.76
N GLU A 446 -0.63 1.53 -9.61
CA GLU A 446 -0.80 0.13 -10.00
C GLU A 446 0.13 -0.82 -9.25
N ASP A 447 1.39 -0.41 -8.97
CA ASP A 447 2.39 -1.28 -8.35
C ASP A 447 2.53 -1.04 -6.84
N ALA A 448 2.49 0.20 -6.34
CA ALA A 448 2.50 0.49 -4.91
C ALA A 448 1.10 0.41 -4.28
N MET A 449 0.10 0.90 -4.99
CA MET A 449 -1.33 0.73 -4.70
C MET A 449 -1.91 -0.36 -5.61
N ASP A 450 -3.20 -0.60 -5.47
CA ASP A 450 -3.98 -1.50 -6.34
C ASP A 450 -5.22 -0.76 -6.80
N ILE A 451 -5.03 0.16 -7.76
CA ILE A 451 -6.11 1.02 -8.26
C ILE A 451 -7.19 0.22 -8.99
N GLU A 452 -6.83 -0.90 -9.64
CA GLU A 452 -7.78 -1.73 -10.38
C GLU A 452 -8.82 -2.35 -9.42
N ASN A 453 -8.34 -2.99 -8.34
CA ASN A 453 -9.23 -3.54 -7.34
C ASN A 453 -9.91 -2.46 -6.49
N ALA A 454 -9.28 -1.30 -6.27
CA ALA A 454 -9.94 -0.16 -5.63
C ALA A 454 -11.12 0.36 -6.47
N GLN A 455 -10.95 0.49 -7.78
CA GLN A 455 -12.03 0.85 -8.71
C GLN A 455 -13.15 -0.20 -8.70
N ARG A 456 -12.80 -1.49 -8.71
CA ARG A 456 -13.77 -2.57 -8.57
C ARG A 456 -14.60 -2.45 -7.29
N VAL A 457 -13.99 -2.14 -6.16
CA VAL A 457 -14.72 -1.93 -4.89
C VAL A 457 -15.69 -0.74 -5.01
N ILE A 458 -15.27 0.36 -5.62
CA ILE A 458 -16.15 1.52 -5.86
C ILE A 458 -17.32 1.14 -6.76
N ASP A 459 -17.09 0.36 -7.81
CA ASP A 459 -18.14 -0.10 -8.73
C ASP A 459 -19.12 -1.07 -8.05
N GLU A 460 -18.64 -1.94 -7.17
CA GLU A 460 -19.48 -2.81 -6.35
C GLU A 460 -20.32 -2.00 -5.34
N ILE A 461 -19.79 -0.91 -4.77
CA ILE A 461 -20.56 0.02 -3.93
C ILE A 461 -21.58 0.79 -4.78
N ARG A 462 -21.20 1.28 -5.95
CA ARG A 462 -22.07 2.01 -6.88
C ARG A 462 -23.26 1.15 -7.36
N SER A 463 -23.02 -0.12 -7.63
CA SER A 463 -24.06 -1.08 -8.04
C SER A 463 -24.92 -1.62 -6.89
N GLY A 464 -24.59 -1.29 -5.64
CA GLY A 464 -25.29 -1.80 -4.45
C GLY A 464 -24.95 -3.25 -4.07
N GLN A 465 -23.90 -3.82 -4.66
CA GLN A 465 -23.37 -5.13 -4.24
C GLN A 465 -22.70 -5.06 -2.86
N ILE A 466 -22.11 -3.89 -2.55
CA ILE A 466 -21.58 -3.56 -1.23
C ILE A 466 -22.40 -2.40 -0.68
N GLU A 467 -23.10 -2.65 0.41
CA GLU A 467 -23.84 -1.62 1.17
C GLU A 467 -22.88 -0.88 2.11
N LEU A 468 -22.99 0.45 2.15
CA LEU A 468 -22.28 1.28 3.13
C LEU A 468 -23.18 1.49 4.35
N GLU A 469 -22.72 1.13 5.53
CA GLU A 469 -23.46 1.34 6.76
C GLU A 469 -22.61 2.08 7.81
N GLY A 470 -23.06 3.30 8.17
CA GLY A 470 -22.42 4.12 9.21
C GLY A 470 -23.10 3.93 10.57
N PHE A 471 -22.29 3.88 11.64
CA PHE A 471 -22.79 3.86 13.01
C PHE A 471 -21.84 4.60 13.96
N VAL A 472 -22.39 5.15 15.04
CA VAL A 472 -21.61 5.84 16.08
C VAL A 472 -21.34 4.86 17.22
N SER A 473 -20.10 4.81 17.65
CA SER A 473 -19.62 3.95 18.72
C SER A 473 -19.00 4.77 19.85
N PRO A 474 -19.23 4.41 21.13
CA PRO A 474 -18.63 5.10 22.27
C PRO A 474 -17.13 4.78 22.42
N SER A 475 -16.66 3.68 21.84
CA SER A 475 -15.26 3.27 21.77
C SER A 475 -15.06 2.36 20.55
N PRO A 476 -13.85 2.21 20.02
CA PRO A 476 -13.58 1.32 18.91
C PRO A 476 -14.07 -0.10 19.17
N SER A 477 -14.74 -0.70 18.17
CA SER A 477 -15.17 -2.10 18.24
C SER A 477 -13.96 -3.06 18.30
N PRO A 478 -14.12 -4.33 18.70
CA PRO A 478 -13.03 -5.30 18.74
C PRO A 478 -12.23 -5.38 17.42
N PHE A 479 -12.89 -5.38 16.27
CA PHE A 479 -12.21 -5.38 14.96
C PHE A 479 -11.56 -4.04 14.64
N ALA A 480 -12.10 -2.93 15.13
CA ALA A 480 -11.53 -1.60 14.95
C ALA A 480 -10.27 -1.37 15.79
N LEU A 481 -10.12 -2.07 16.93
CA LEU A 481 -8.98 -1.91 17.83
C LEU A 481 -7.64 -2.10 17.11
N HIS A 482 -7.52 -3.11 16.27
CA HIS A 482 -6.29 -3.36 15.51
C HIS A 482 -5.96 -2.17 14.57
N ILE A 483 -6.96 -1.64 13.85
CA ILE A 483 -6.79 -0.51 12.94
C ILE A 483 -6.32 0.73 13.70
N VAL A 484 -6.99 1.05 14.82
CA VAL A 484 -6.64 2.20 15.68
C VAL A 484 -5.28 2.03 16.33
N MET A 485 -4.95 0.82 16.78
CA MET A 485 -3.66 0.53 17.40
C MET A 485 -2.52 0.62 16.38
N HIS A 486 -2.70 0.12 15.18
CA HIS A 486 -1.70 0.24 14.12
C HIS A 486 -1.41 1.71 13.82
N ALA A 487 -2.44 2.50 13.72
CA ALA A 487 -2.33 3.94 13.54
C ALA A 487 -1.62 4.66 14.69
N ARG A 488 -1.75 4.11 15.91
CA ARG A 488 -1.13 4.64 17.12
C ARG A 488 0.11 3.85 17.56
N SER A 489 0.45 2.74 16.91
CA SER A 489 1.69 1.99 17.23
C SER A 489 2.90 2.88 17.09
N ASP A 490 2.74 3.93 16.34
CA ASP A 490 3.69 5.00 16.19
C ASP A 490 3.73 5.98 17.39
N ILE A 491 2.74 5.93 18.29
CA ILE A 491 2.57 6.91 19.39
C ILE A 491 2.74 6.26 20.77
N ILE A 492 2.60 4.95 20.90
CA ILE A 492 2.47 4.28 22.20
C ILE A 492 3.71 3.42 22.51
N LYS A 493 4.42 3.73 23.62
CA LYS A 493 5.41 2.83 24.22
C LYS A 493 4.75 1.50 24.61
N VAL A 494 5.53 0.39 24.62
CA VAL A 494 4.99 -0.96 24.90
C VAL A 494 4.19 -1.03 26.21
N GLU A 495 4.59 -0.27 27.25
CA GLU A 495 3.86 -0.18 28.52
C GLU A 495 2.53 0.57 28.37
N ASP A 496 2.49 1.65 27.59
CA ASP A 496 1.26 2.41 27.31
C ASP A 496 0.28 1.61 26.46
N ARG A 497 0.80 0.69 25.61
CA ARG A 497 -0.03 -0.18 24.77
C ARG A 497 -0.90 -1.12 25.59
N GLN A 498 -0.36 -1.73 26.64
CA GLN A 498 -1.13 -2.58 27.55
C GLN A 498 -2.16 -1.76 28.32
N GLN A 499 -1.78 -0.60 28.84
CA GLN A 499 -2.71 0.30 29.55
C GLN A 499 -3.79 0.86 28.62
N PHE A 500 -3.45 1.17 27.36
CA PHE A 500 -4.43 1.60 26.38
C PHE A 500 -5.42 0.48 26.06
N LEU A 501 -4.94 -0.75 25.80
CA LEU A 501 -5.80 -1.92 25.60
C LEU A 501 -6.68 -2.18 26.81
N GLN A 502 -6.13 -2.12 28.01
CA GLN A 502 -6.88 -2.35 29.24
C GLN A 502 -7.99 -1.31 29.41
N ARG A 503 -7.70 -0.02 29.22
CA ARG A 503 -8.70 1.06 29.26
C ARG A 503 -9.79 0.91 28.19
N MET A 504 -9.41 0.50 26.97
CA MET A 504 -10.38 0.23 25.89
C MET A 504 -11.24 -0.98 26.22
N TYR A 505 -10.65 -2.04 26.76
CA TYR A 505 -11.37 -3.24 27.18
C TYR A 505 -12.34 -2.95 28.36
N GLU A 506 -11.93 -2.15 29.33
CA GLU A 506 -12.80 -1.69 30.42
C GLU A 506 -13.98 -0.85 29.89
N ARG A 507 -13.74 0.06 28.93
CA ARG A 507 -14.82 0.81 28.28
C ARG A 507 -15.77 -0.09 27.49
N LEU A 508 -15.24 -1.08 26.77
CA LEU A 508 -16.05 -2.09 26.08
C LEU A 508 -16.95 -2.87 27.04
N GLN A 509 -16.42 -3.28 28.21
CA GLN A 509 -17.18 -4.00 29.22
C GLN A 509 -18.26 -3.13 29.87
N LEU A 510 -17.96 -1.86 30.18
CA LEU A 510 -18.91 -0.90 30.73
C LEU A 510 -20.07 -0.64 29.75
N THR A 511 -19.79 -0.58 28.46
CA THR A 511 -20.82 -0.37 27.43
C THR A 511 -21.70 -1.60 27.25
N GLN A 512 -21.16 -2.81 27.41
CA GLN A 512 -21.93 -4.06 27.40
C GLN A 512 -22.87 -4.17 28.60
N GLY A 513 -22.44 -3.72 29.78
CA GLY A 513 -23.28 -3.66 30.99
C GLY A 513 -24.45 -2.67 30.91
N ALA A 514 -24.22 -1.53 30.25
CA ALA A 514 -25.26 -0.50 30.06
C ALA A 514 -26.30 -0.87 28.99
N GLY A 515 -25.91 -1.65 27.96
CA GLY A 515 -26.85 -2.15 26.94
C GLY A 515 -27.85 -3.17 27.47
N THR A 516 -27.44 -4.02 28.42
CA THR A 516 -28.29 -5.02 29.06
C THR A 516 -29.36 -4.36 29.97
N ILE A 517 -29.06 -3.21 30.58
CA ILE A 517 -30.00 -2.46 31.43
C ILE A 517 -31.06 -1.72 30.57
N ARG A 518 -30.76 -1.31 29.36
CA ARG A 518 -31.74 -0.65 28.48
C ARG A 518 -32.74 -1.61 27.82
N GLN A 519 -32.35 -2.85 27.55
CA GLN A 519 -33.30 -3.87 27.04
C GLN A 519 -34.23 -4.44 28.12
N GLY A 520 -33.82 -4.39 29.40
CA GLY A 520 -34.64 -4.80 30.52
C GLY A 520 -35.71 -3.78 30.94
N ARG A 521 -35.58 -2.48 30.57
CA ARG A 521 -36.58 -1.43 30.90
C ARG A 521 -37.67 -1.22 29.84
N ALA A 522 -37.51 -1.79 28.66
CA ALA A 522 -38.51 -1.68 27.56
C ALA A 522 -39.61 -2.76 27.61
N LYS A 523 -39.56 -3.71 28.57
CA LYS A 523 -40.58 -4.78 28.77
C LYS A 523 -41.39 -4.68 30.06
N GLY A 524 -41.33 -3.58 30.79
CA GLY A 524 -42.01 -3.41 32.06
C GLY A 524 -42.85 -2.13 32.18
N GLY A 525 -43.62 -1.78 31.16
CA GLY A 525 -44.44 -0.56 31.14
C GLY A 525 -45.71 -0.70 30.33
N GLU A 526 -46.49 -1.76 30.58
CA GLU A 526 -47.92 -1.83 30.27
C GLU A 526 -48.59 -2.66 31.38
N GLU A 527 -49.03 -1.98 32.44
CA GLU A 527 -50.19 -2.26 33.26
C GLU A 527 -50.73 -0.94 33.78
#